data_6dd5bed63e2781f9689312eb72441cb9
#
_entry.id   6dd5bed63e2781f9689312eb72441cb9
#
_cell.length_a   1.000
_cell.length_b   1.000
_cell.length_c   1.000
_cell.angle_alpha   90.00
_cell.angle_beta   90.00
_cell.angle_gamma   90.00
#
_symmetry.space_group_name_H-M   'P 1'
#
loop_
_entity.id
_entity.type
_entity.pdbx_description
1 polymer ?
#
loop_
_entity_poly.entity_id
_entity_poly.type
_entity_poly.pdbx_seq_one_letter_code
_entity_poly.pdbx_strand_id
1 'polypeptide(L)'
;MIQHIVIPTLGRTHNQITYKNLPDNLKEKVYFTVQPHEYDEMNDIYGDKVLKLPEEIKRIAPTREWIFNKFNDTRHMVFDDDLEFVVKEPNPGEGTKWLSRRFTDQDFVDALDLVDGWMDEGICFGGLLPAWVIPDVKQWPVRENQRMMTNWFFNGPELPRDIQWNRVMGGAEDFDVNLQLLSSGFK
;
A
#
# COMPACT_ATOMS: atom_id res chain seq x y z
N MET A 1 13.80 -4.67 5.70
CA MET A 1 12.90 -5.63 5.00
C MET A 1 11.46 -5.38 5.41
N ILE A 2 10.53 -5.34 4.44
CA ILE A 2 9.09 -5.21 4.68
C ILE A 2 8.61 -6.36 5.57
N GLN A 3 8.02 -6.04 6.70
CA GLN A 3 7.60 -7.00 7.72
C GLN A 3 6.12 -7.35 7.58
N HIS A 4 5.29 -6.37 7.20
CA HIS A 4 3.84 -6.54 7.12
C HIS A 4 3.26 -5.93 5.84
N ILE A 5 2.22 -6.57 5.33
CA ILE A 5 1.34 -6.05 4.28
C ILE A 5 -0.05 -5.98 4.90
N VAL A 6 -0.66 -4.81 4.94
CA VAL A 6 -1.97 -4.62 5.56
C VAL A 6 -2.98 -4.27 4.49
N ILE A 7 -4.10 -4.99 4.46
CA ILE A 7 -5.16 -4.82 3.47
C ILE A 7 -6.44 -4.40 4.22
N PRO A 8 -6.78 -3.10 4.22
CA PRO A 8 -8.09 -2.67 4.67
C PRO A 8 -9.16 -3.16 3.71
N THR A 9 -10.21 -3.80 4.21
CA THR A 9 -11.29 -4.32 3.39
C THR A 9 -12.67 -4.01 3.99
N LEU A 10 -13.64 -3.82 3.10
CA LEU A 10 -15.03 -3.61 3.45
C LEU A 10 -15.93 -4.17 2.34
N GLY A 11 -16.85 -5.07 2.70
CA GLY A 11 -17.81 -5.65 1.78
C GLY A 11 -17.24 -6.67 0.78
N ARG A 12 -16.01 -7.16 1.03
CA ARG A 12 -15.31 -8.09 0.11
C ARG A 12 -14.74 -9.33 0.80
N THR A 13 -15.42 -9.85 1.81
CA THR A 13 -14.97 -11.01 2.60
C THR A 13 -14.51 -12.19 1.74
N HIS A 14 -15.23 -12.50 0.66
CA HIS A 14 -14.92 -13.62 -0.25
C HIS A 14 -14.13 -13.22 -1.50
N ASN A 15 -13.91 -11.92 -1.75
CA ASN A 15 -13.29 -11.44 -2.98
C ASN A 15 -12.08 -10.54 -2.75
N GLN A 16 -11.07 -11.07 -2.11
CA GLN A 16 -9.80 -10.40 -1.83
C GLN A 16 -8.88 -10.46 -3.07
N ILE A 17 -9.05 -9.52 -4.01
CA ILE A 17 -8.32 -9.52 -5.29
C ILE A 17 -6.83 -9.33 -5.05
N THR A 18 -6.45 -8.33 -4.25
CA THR A 18 -5.06 -8.07 -3.90
C THR A 18 -4.39 -9.31 -3.30
N TYR A 19 -5.01 -9.92 -2.27
CA TYR A 19 -4.47 -11.10 -1.62
C TYR A 19 -4.30 -12.29 -2.57
N LYS A 20 -5.26 -12.51 -3.48
CA LYS A 20 -5.19 -13.58 -4.48
C LYS A 20 -4.03 -13.40 -5.45
N ASN A 21 -3.67 -12.15 -5.75
CA ASN A 21 -2.60 -11.80 -6.68
C ASN A 21 -1.21 -11.81 -6.04
N LEU A 22 -1.10 -11.84 -4.71
CA LEU A 22 0.19 -11.93 -4.03
C LEU A 22 0.76 -13.35 -4.09
N PRO A 23 2.07 -13.52 -4.22
CA PRO A 23 2.74 -14.82 -4.09
C PRO A 23 2.63 -15.37 -2.66
N ASP A 24 2.71 -16.68 -2.50
CA ASP A 24 2.41 -17.34 -1.23
C ASP A 24 3.35 -16.91 -0.09
N ASN A 25 4.62 -16.69 -0.38
CA ASN A 25 5.58 -16.19 0.61
C ASN A 25 5.25 -14.77 1.13
N LEU A 26 4.54 -13.95 0.35
CA LEU A 26 4.06 -12.64 0.80
C LEU A 26 2.72 -12.73 1.52
N LYS A 27 1.89 -13.70 1.19
CA LYS A 27 0.63 -13.95 1.90
C LYS A 27 0.84 -14.24 3.39
N GLU A 28 2.00 -14.77 3.76
CA GLU A 28 2.35 -14.99 5.17
C GLU A 28 2.50 -13.69 5.96
N LYS A 29 2.86 -12.58 5.30
CA LYS A 29 3.02 -11.25 5.89
C LYS A 29 1.73 -10.42 5.91
N VAL A 30 0.63 -10.94 5.32
CA VAL A 30 -0.61 -10.19 5.16
C VAL A 30 -1.44 -10.19 6.43
N TYR A 31 -1.95 -9.02 6.77
CA TYR A 31 -3.03 -8.80 7.73
C TYR A 31 -4.20 -8.09 7.03
N PHE A 32 -5.41 -8.50 7.34
CA PHE A 32 -6.62 -7.80 6.94
C PHE A 32 -7.13 -6.93 8.09
N THR A 33 -7.54 -5.71 7.81
CA THR A 33 -8.26 -4.89 8.79
C THR A 33 -9.71 -4.76 8.36
N VAL A 34 -10.62 -5.19 9.22
CA VAL A 34 -12.04 -5.33 8.90
C VAL A 34 -12.93 -4.63 9.91
N GLN A 35 -14.11 -4.22 9.46
CA GLN A 35 -15.15 -3.70 10.34
C GLN A 35 -15.65 -4.79 11.29
N PRO A 36 -16.13 -4.43 12.51
CA PRO A 36 -16.59 -5.41 13.49
C PRO A 36 -17.63 -6.40 12.97
N HIS A 37 -18.53 -5.96 12.08
CA HIS A 37 -19.59 -6.80 11.54
C HIS A 37 -19.14 -7.84 10.49
N GLU A 38 -17.93 -7.68 9.95
CA GLU A 38 -17.32 -8.63 8.98
C GLU A 38 -16.28 -9.53 9.63
N TYR A 39 -15.95 -9.28 10.90
CA TYR A 39 -14.81 -9.93 11.55
C TYR A 39 -14.97 -11.44 11.64
N ASP A 40 -16.12 -11.93 12.10
CA ASP A 40 -16.30 -13.37 12.34
C ASP A 40 -16.19 -14.15 11.03
N GLU A 41 -16.84 -13.67 9.96
CA GLU A 41 -16.77 -14.28 8.62
C GLU A 41 -15.35 -14.26 8.04
N MET A 42 -14.64 -13.13 8.14
CA MET A 42 -13.27 -13.03 7.67
C MET A 42 -12.33 -13.92 8.50
N ASN A 43 -12.52 -13.96 9.82
CA ASN A 43 -11.72 -14.78 10.71
C ASN A 43 -11.89 -16.28 10.46
N ASP A 44 -13.09 -16.72 10.10
CA ASP A 44 -13.35 -18.11 9.69
C ASP A 44 -12.57 -18.50 8.42
N ILE A 45 -12.31 -17.54 7.52
CA ILE A 45 -11.60 -17.77 6.25
C ILE A 45 -10.08 -17.61 6.40
N TYR A 46 -9.61 -16.57 7.10
CA TYR A 46 -8.21 -16.15 7.11
C TYR A 46 -7.54 -16.26 8.48
N GLY A 47 -8.28 -16.63 9.54
CA GLY A 47 -7.76 -16.90 10.88
C GLY A 47 -7.11 -15.68 11.53
N ASP A 48 -5.98 -15.90 12.16
CA ASP A 48 -5.20 -14.93 12.93
C ASP A 48 -4.65 -13.74 12.11
N LYS A 49 -4.80 -13.78 10.80
CA LYS A 49 -4.47 -12.67 9.90
C LYS A 49 -5.49 -11.53 9.95
N VAL A 50 -6.64 -11.73 10.59
CA VAL A 50 -7.73 -10.75 10.60
C VAL A 50 -7.67 -9.88 11.85
N LEU A 51 -7.59 -8.59 11.65
CA LEU A 51 -7.55 -7.58 12.70
C LEU A 51 -8.90 -6.83 12.72
N LYS A 52 -9.61 -6.96 13.84
CA LYS A 52 -10.86 -6.27 14.07
C LYS A 52 -10.62 -4.80 14.39
N LEU A 53 -11.23 -3.91 13.61
CA LEU A 53 -11.22 -2.47 13.92
C LEU A 53 -12.11 -2.16 15.12
N PRO A 54 -11.77 -1.12 15.92
CA PRO A 54 -12.69 -0.53 16.89
C PRO A 54 -13.99 -0.05 16.23
N GLU A 55 -15.10 -0.11 16.96
CA GLU A 55 -16.43 0.22 16.43
C GLU A 55 -16.60 1.69 15.99
N GLU A 56 -15.82 2.59 16.55
CA GLU A 56 -15.79 4.01 16.19
C GLU A 56 -15.11 4.28 14.85
N ILE A 57 -14.29 3.35 14.35
CA ILE A 57 -13.56 3.49 13.08
C ILE A 57 -14.43 2.98 11.94
N LYS A 58 -15.02 3.91 11.16
CA LYS A 58 -16.00 3.57 10.10
C LYS A 58 -15.64 4.05 8.70
N ARG A 59 -14.53 4.76 8.52
CA ARG A 59 -14.14 5.36 7.24
C ARG A 59 -12.70 5.03 6.91
N ILE A 60 -12.32 5.19 5.65
CA ILE A 60 -11.00 4.82 5.16
C ILE A 60 -9.87 5.61 5.85
N ALA A 61 -10.01 6.92 6.04
CA ALA A 61 -9.00 7.73 6.68
C ALA A 61 -8.71 7.30 8.14
N PRO A 62 -9.71 7.17 9.04
CA PRO A 62 -9.47 6.60 10.36
C PRO A 62 -8.95 5.15 10.35
N THR A 63 -9.33 4.34 9.35
CA THR A 63 -8.80 2.99 9.19
C THR A 63 -7.31 3.01 8.88
N ARG A 64 -6.88 3.83 7.93
CA ARG A 64 -5.46 4.01 7.57
C ARG A 64 -4.65 4.59 8.73
N GLU A 65 -5.20 5.56 9.48
CA GLU A 65 -4.60 6.08 10.71
C GLU A 65 -4.38 4.97 11.75
N TRP A 66 -5.40 4.14 11.96
CA TRP A 66 -5.30 3.02 12.89
C TRP A 66 -4.22 2.01 12.45
N ILE A 67 -4.18 1.68 11.16
CA ILE A 67 -3.14 0.81 10.59
C ILE A 67 -1.75 1.43 10.82
N PHE A 68 -1.58 2.69 10.45
CA PHE A 68 -0.33 3.41 10.60
C PHE A 68 0.15 3.37 12.06
N ASN A 69 -0.72 3.68 13.02
CA ASN A 69 -0.39 3.68 14.44
C ASN A 69 -0.07 2.27 14.97
N LYS A 70 -0.76 1.24 14.47
CA LYS A 70 -0.56 -0.15 14.89
C LYS A 70 0.77 -0.73 14.42
N PHE A 71 1.23 -0.32 13.24
CA PHE A 71 2.43 -0.86 12.58
C PHE A 71 3.60 0.14 12.53
N ASN A 72 3.53 1.24 13.27
CA ASN A 72 4.47 2.35 13.21
C ASN A 72 5.89 2.07 13.72
N ASP A 73 6.13 0.90 14.29
CA ASP A 73 7.44 0.38 14.71
C ASP A 73 8.06 -0.59 13.68
N THR A 74 7.39 -0.77 12.55
CA THR A 74 7.79 -1.70 11.49
C THR A 74 7.84 -1.04 10.12
N ARG A 75 8.57 -1.68 9.19
CA ARG A 75 8.41 -1.40 7.76
C ARG A 75 7.20 -2.16 7.25
N HIS A 76 6.22 -1.44 6.77
CA HIS A 76 4.97 -2.06 6.32
C HIS A 76 4.43 -1.43 5.04
N MET A 77 3.58 -2.19 4.35
CA MET A 77 2.83 -1.72 3.18
C MET A 77 1.34 -1.75 3.49
N VAL A 78 0.60 -0.81 2.90
CA VAL A 78 -0.86 -0.78 2.93
C VAL A 78 -1.36 -0.86 1.50
N PHE A 79 -2.13 -1.88 1.17
CA PHE A 79 -2.69 -2.10 -0.16
C PHE A 79 -4.20 -2.09 -0.10
N ASP A 80 -4.86 -1.39 -1.02
CA ASP A 80 -6.30 -1.55 -1.20
C ASP A 80 -6.62 -3.00 -1.63
N ASP A 81 -7.83 -3.49 -1.34
CA ASP A 81 -8.20 -4.91 -1.47
C ASP A 81 -8.51 -5.38 -2.91
N ASP A 82 -8.46 -4.47 -3.89
CA ASP A 82 -8.83 -4.72 -5.29
C ASP A 82 -7.69 -4.47 -6.30
N LEU A 83 -6.43 -4.55 -5.86
CA LEU A 83 -5.30 -4.26 -6.72
C LEU A 83 -4.95 -5.43 -7.65
N GLU A 84 -4.66 -5.08 -8.90
CA GLU A 84 -3.93 -5.90 -9.86
C GLU A 84 -2.55 -5.29 -10.10
N PHE A 85 -1.50 -6.09 -9.97
CA PHE A 85 -0.13 -5.65 -10.16
C PHE A 85 0.35 -5.94 -11.58
N VAL A 86 0.87 -4.91 -12.25
CA VAL A 86 1.33 -5.02 -13.64
C VAL A 86 2.68 -4.34 -13.83
N VAL A 87 3.51 -4.96 -14.66
CA VAL A 87 4.70 -4.32 -15.22
C VAL A 87 4.32 -3.61 -16.51
N LYS A 88 4.84 -2.41 -16.70
CA LYS A 88 4.77 -1.68 -17.97
C LYS A 88 6.08 -1.86 -18.72
N GLU A 89 6.01 -2.40 -19.93
CA GLU A 89 7.16 -2.64 -20.78
C GLU A 89 7.02 -1.85 -22.09
N PRO A 90 8.12 -1.26 -22.63
CA PRO A 90 8.06 -0.63 -23.94
C PRO A 90 7.63 -1.63 -25.02
N ASN A 91 6.72 -1.25 -25.90
CA ASN A 91 6.37 -2.11 -27.03
C ASN A 91 7.44 -2.02 -28.13
N PRO A 92 8.20 -3.09 -28.43
CA PRO A 92 9.28 -3.05 -29.41
C PRO A 92 8.73 -3.00 -30.85
N GLY A 93 8.27 -1.91 -31.31
CA GLY A 93 7.76 -1.73 -32.69
C GLY A 93 6.75 -0.61 -32.84
N GLU A 94 6.20 -0.08 -31.77
CA GLU A 94 5.18 0.94 -31.80
C GLU A 94 5.49 2.19 -30.97
N GLY A 95 6.75 2.61 -30.94
CA GLY A 95 7.23 3.92 -30.49
C GLY A 95 6.84 4.35 -29.06
N THR A 96 5.60 4.69 -28.81
CA THR A 96 5.11 5.24 -27.53
C THR A 96 4.13 4.33 -26.79
N LYS A 97 3.83 3.17 -27.33
CA LYS A 97 2.89 2.24 -26.68
C LYS A 97 3.60 1.37 -25.65
N TRP A 98 2.92 1.18 -24.52
CA TRP A 98 3.37 0.32 -23.45
C TRP A 98 2.53 -0.96 -23.41
N LEU A 99 3.19 -2.09 -23.28
CA LEU A 99 2.55 -3.36 -22.95
C LEU A 99 2.39 -3.45 -21.43
N SER A 100 1.35 -4.17 -21.00
CA SER A 100 1.14 -4.48 -19.59
C SER A 100 1.10 -5.99 -19.44
N ARG A 101 1.91 -6.54 -18.57
CA ARG A 101 1.79 -7.93 -18.12
C ARG A 101 1.58 -7.97 -16.61
N ARG A 102 0.93 -9.00 -16.11
CA ARG A 102 0.81 -9.22 -14.67
C ARG A 102 2.18 -9.46 -14.04
N PHE A 103 2.31 -9.07 -12.78
CA PHE A 103 3.49 -9.41 -11.99
C PHE A 103 3.63 -10.94 -11.91
N THR A 104 4.87 -11.40 -12.04
CA THR A 104 5.30 -12.73 -11.62
C THR A 104 5.73 -12.66 -10.14
N ASP A 105 5.97 -13.82 -9.52
CA ASP A 105 6.51 -13.87 -8.15
C ASP A 105 7.87 -13.15 -8.06
N GLN A 106 8.69 -13.23 -9.11
CA GLN A 106 9.97 -12.52 -9.15
C GLN A 106 9.81 -11.01 -9.22
N ASP A 107 8.83 -10.49 -9.97
CA ASP A 107 8.56 -9.06 -10.01
C ASP A 107 8.15 -8.52 -8.63
N PHE A 108 7.42 -9.31 -7.85
CA PHE A 108 7.12 -8.93 -6.46
C PHE A 108 8.37 -8.87 -5.59
N VAL A 109 9.26 -9.86 -5.71
CA VAL A 109 10.53 -9.88 -4.96
C VAL A 109 11.36 -8.65 -5.33
N ASP A 110 11.55 -8.41 -6.63
CA ASP A 110 12.35 -7.28 -7.13
C ASP A 110 11.77 -5.92 -6.69
N ALA A 111 10.44 -5.78 -6.72
CA ALA A 111 9.77 -4.55 -6.27
C ALA A 111 9.93 -4.33 -4.76
N LEU A 112 9.82 -5.37 -3.94
CA LEU A 112 9.99 -5.25 -2.49
C LEU A 112 11.45 -4.99 -2.11
N ASP A 113 12.40 -5.64 -2.76
CA ASP A 113 13.84 -5.40 -2.55
C ASP A 113 14.21 -3.97 -2.91
N LEU A 114 13.63 -3.44 -3.99
CA LEU A 114 13.81 -2.05 -4.39
C LEU A 114 13.26 -1.08 -3.34
N VAL A 115 12.05 -1.33 -2.83
CA VAL A 115 11.42 -0.51 -1.77
C VAL A 115 12.24 -0.58 -0.47
N ASP A 116 12.69 -1.76 -0.08
CA ASP A 116 13.56 -1.92 1.11
C ASP A 116 14.90 -1.19 0.94
N GLY A 117 15.49 -1.23 -0.26
CA GLY A 117 16.71 -0.47 -0.58
C GLY A 117 16.50 1.05 -0.43
N TRP A 118 15.39 1.57 -0.93
CA TRP A 118 15.04 2.98 -0.74
C TRP A 118 14.85 3.36 0.73
N MET A 119 14.21 2.47 1.51
CA MET A 119 14.06 2.71 2.95
C MET A 119 15.42 2.70 3.68
N ASP A 120 16.38 1.90 3.23
CA ASP A 120 17.76 1.90 3.76
C ASP A 120 18.52 3.19 3.37
N GLU A 121 18.16 3.81 2.26
CA GLU A 121 18.68 5.12 1.81
C GLU A 121 17.96 6.32 2.46
N GLY A 122 17.00 6.08 3.37
CA GLY A 122 16.30 7.11 4.12
C GLY A 122 15.00 7.61 3.49
N ILE A 123 14.47 6.93 2.47
CA ILE A 123 13.12 7.19 1.97
C ILE A 123 12.13 6.56 2.93
N CYS A 124 11.34 7.39 3.62
CA CYS A 124 10.49 6.93 4.70
C CYS A 124 9.10 6.49 4.26
N PHE A 125 8.64 6.93 3.09
CA PHE A 125 7.31 6.62 2.59
C PHE A 125 7.22 6.74 1.06
N GLY A 126 6.27 6.06 0.47
CA GLY A 126 6.02 6.09 -0.97
C GLY A 126 4.93 5.11 -1.38
N GLY A 127 4.81 4.89 -2.68
CA GLY A 127 3.86 3.94 -3.24
C GLY A 127 4.21 3.53 -4.67
N LEU A 128 3.61 2.46 -5.16
CA LEU A 128 3.72 2.05 -6.54
C LEU A 128 2.80 2.92 -7.41
N LEU A 129 3.21 3.19 -8.63
CA LEU A 129 2.39 3.98 -9.56
C LEU A 129 1.13 3.22 -9.98
N PRO A 130 -0.03 3.88 -10.04
CA PRO A 130 -1.22 3.29 -10.63
C PRO A 130 -1.00 2.88 -12.10
N ALA A 131 -1.60 1.78 -12.53
CA ALA A 131 -1.39 1.21 -13.87
C ALA A 131 -1.80 2.14 -15.03
N TRP A 132 -2.69 3.11 -14.79
CA TRP A 132 -3.08 4.11 -15.80
C TRP A 132 -2.05 5.24 -15.98
N VAL A 133 -1.10 5.38 -15.06
CA VAL A 133 -0.02 6.35 -15.22
C VAL A 133 0.95 5.81 -16.26
N ILE A 134 1.08 6.52 -17.38
CA ILE A 134 2.06 6.17 -18.41
C ILE A 134 3.43 6.64 -17.91
N PRO A 135 4.41 5.73 -17.78
CA PRO A 135 5.74 6.11 -17.36
C PRO A 135 6.36 7.08 -18.38
N ASP A 136 6.91 8.18 -17.91
CA ASP A 136 7.80 8.98 -18.74
C ASP A 136 9.17 8.27 -18.76
N VAL A 137 9.58 7.79 -19.92
CA VAL A 137 10.85 7.05 -20.12
C VAL A 137 12.05 7.86 -19.66
N LYS A 138 11.94 9.19 -19.63
CA LYS A 138 13.01 10.11 -19.20
C LYS A 138 13.11 10.25 -17.68
N GLN A 139 12.06 9.90 -16.93
CA GLN A 139 11.96 10.03 -15.47
C GLN A 139 11.82 8.69 -14.75
N TRP A 140 11.89 7.61 -15.48
CA TRP A 140 11.83 6.26 -14.95
C TRP A 140 13.07 5.94 -14.09
N PRO A 141 12.94 5.17 -13.01
CA PRO A 141 11.71 4.53 -12.48
C PRO A 141 11.02 5.28 -11.33
N VAL A 142 11.60 6.34 -10.80
CA VAL A 142 11.16 7.01 -9.57
C VAL A 142 10.62 8.41 -9.87
N ARG A 143 9.50 8.76 -9.27
CA ARG A 143 8.98 10.13 -9.26
C ARG A 143 8.92 10.62 -7.83
N GLU A 144 9.59 11.72 -7.56
CA GLU A 144 9.53 12.39 -6.27
C GLU A 144 8.29 13.30 -6.17
N ASN A 145 7.82 13.53 -4.96
CA ASN A 145 6.75 14.48 -4.65
C ASN A 145 5.44 14.20 -5.42
N GLN A 146 5.11 12.92 -5.58
CA GLN A 146 3.86 12.49 -6.21
C GLN A 146 2.83 12.04 -5.18
N ARG A 147 1.55 12.14 -5.56
CA ARG A 147 0.46 11.59 -4.75
C ARG A 147 0.58 10.07 -4.68
N MET A 148 0.59 9.55 -3.48
CA MET A 148 0.35 8.12 -3.23
C MET A 148 -1.16 7.87 -3.20
N MET A 149 -1.63 6.74 -3.72
CA MET A 149 -3.07 6.48 -3.84
C MET A 149 -3.47 5.16 -3.18
N THR A 150 -3.45 4.08 -3.96
CA THR A 150 -4.07 2.78 -3.59
C THR A 150 -3.11 1.82 -2.89
N ASN A 151 -1.84 2.18 -2.82
CA ASN A 151 -0.81 1.37 -2.21
C ASN A 151 0.29 2.26 -1.63
N TRP A 152 0.69 1.98 -0.43
CA TRP A 152 1.65 2.76 0.31
C TRP A 152 2.67 1.87 0.96
N PHE A 153 3.90 2.34 1.08
CA PHE A 153 4.90 1.76 1.97
C PHE A 153 5.37 2.82 2.98
N PHE A 154 5.65 2.35 4.18
CA PHE A 154 6.09 3.18 5.29
C PHE A 154 7.28 2.55 6.01
N ASN A 155 8.34 3.34 6.21
CA ASN A 155 9.39 3.05 7.17
C ASN A 155 8.97 3.61 8.53
N GLY A 156 8.07 2.91 9.21
CA GLY A 156 7.43 3.39 10.43
C GLY A 156 8.38 3.89 11.51
N PRO A 157 9.53 3.22 11.81
CA PRO A 157 10.50 3.70 12.79
C PRO A 157 11.06 5.09 12.52
N GLU A 158 11.13 5.50 11.26
CA GLU A 158 11.69 6.80 10.85
C GLU A 158 10.61 7.90 10.70
N LEU A 159 9.33 7.55 10.76
CA LEU A 159 8.25 8.49 10.57
C LEU A 159 7.81 9.16 11.87
N PRO A 160 7.32 10.41 11.82
CA PRO A 160 6.81 11.11 12.99
C PRO A 160 5.55 10.41 13.53
N ARG A 161 5.40 10.44 14.86
CA ARG A 161 4.29 9.81 15.55
C ARG A 161 3.02 10.68 15.61
N ASP A 162 3.15 11.93 15.26
CA ASP A 162 2.10 12.95 15.36
C ASP A 162 1.46 13.31 14.02
N ILE A 163 1.64 12.47 12.99
CA ILE A 163 0.90 12.61 11.73
C ILE A 163 -0.59 12.56 12.00
N GLN A 164 -1.27 13.59 11.56
CA GLN A 164 -2.71 13.70 11.69
C GLN A 164 -3.40 13.32 10.39
N TRP A 165 -4.31 12.38 10.47
CA TRP A 165 -5.13 12.00 9.33
C TRP A 165 -6.36 12.92 9.27
N ASN A 166 -6.45 13.76 8.24
CA ASN A 166 -7.52 14.73 8.13
C ASN A 166 -8.88 14.06 7.88
N ARG A 167 -9.62 13.83 8.96
CA ARG A 167 -10.92 13.16 8.95
C ARG A 167 -12.05 14.01 8.35
N VAL A 168 -11.81 15.30 8.15
CA VAL A 168 -12.82 16.24 7.63
C VAL A 168 -12.84 16.23 6.11
N MET A 169 -11.71 15.98 5.44
CA MET A 169 -11.59 16.04 3.98
C MET A 169 -12.14 14.80 3.24
N GLY A 170 -12.86 13.92 3.87
CA GLY A 170 -13.55 12.75 3.33
C GLY A 170 -13.05 12.22 1.98
N GLY A 171 -11.97 11.42 1.96
CA GLY A 171 -11.42 10.80 0.74
C GLY A 171 -10.22 11.51 0.11
N ALA A 172 -9.57 12.45 0.80
CA ALA A 172 -8.32 13.08 0.41
C ALA A 172 -7.23 12.93 1.49
N GLU A 173 -7.37 11.93 2.35
CA GLU A 173 -6.42 11.63 3.42
C GLU A 173 -5.03 11.30 2.90
N ASP A 174 -4.95 10.68 1.72
CA ASP A 174 -3.71 10.38 1.02
C ASP A 174 -2.94 11.66 0.65
N PHE A 175 -3.64 12.70 0.22
CA PHE A 175 -3.06 14.00 -0.04
C PHE A 175 -2.57 14.67 1.23
N ASP A 176 -3.39 14.66 2.25
CA ASP A 176 -3.11 15.37 3.50
C ASP A 176 -1.87 14.77 4.19
N VAL A 177 -1.81 13.45 4.34
CA VAL A 177 -0.66 12.75 4.93
C VAL A 177 0.60 12.99 4.10
N ASN A 178 0.52 12.89 2.77
CA ASN A 178 1.65 13.14 1.90
C ASN A 178 2.19 14.57 2.06
N LEU A 179 1.32 15.58 2.12
CA LEU A 179 1.70 16.97 2.35
C LEU A 179 2.34 17.19 3.73
N GLN A 180 1.81 16.56 4.78
CA GLN A 180 2.39 16.64 6.13
C GLN A 180 3.81 16.08 6.14
N LEU A 181 4.04 14.91 5.56
CA LEU A 181 5.34 14.26 5.49
C LEU A 181 6.35 15.12 4.69
N LEU A 182 5.97 15.54 3.50
CA LEU A 182 6.82 16.38 2.64
C LEU A 182 7.14 17.73 3.30
N SER A 183 6.16 18.40 3.92
CA SER A 183 6.38 19.68 4.59
C SER A 183 7.25 19.56 5.85
N SER A 184 7.30 18.38 6.45
CA SER A 184 8.19 18.06 7.57
C SER A 184 9.57 17.59 7.15
N GLY A 185 9.88 17.59 5.84
CA GLY A 185 11.20 17.26 5.29
C GLY A 185 11.45 15.76 5.08
N PHE A 186 10.43 14.93 5.21
CA PHE A 186 10.55 13.50 4.91
C PHE A 186 10.54 13.26 3.38
N LYS A 187 11.21 12.17 2.97
CA LYS A 187 11.28 11.74 1.57
C LYS A 187 10.71 10.34 1.43
#